data_7f2eb5583d647c6d395be3104ec2d7a3
#
_entry.id   7f2eb5583d647c6d395be3104ec2d7a3
#
_cell.length_a   1.000
_cell.length_b   1.000
_cell.length_c   1.000
_cell.angle_alpha   90.00
_cell.angle_beta   90.00
_cell.angle_gamma   90.00
#
_symmetry.space_group_name_H-M   'P 1'
#
loop_
_entity.id
_entity.type
_entity.pdbx_description
1 polymer ?
#
loop_
_entity_poly.entity_id
_entity_poly.type
_entity_poly.pdbx_seq_one_letter_code
_entity_poly.pdbx_strand_id
1 'polypeptide(L)'
;MSHHSNRKVEVRRVDECTTMDELIRHCFPAFGGAFLRRIYTILDQAVGMGCPISVAVAGPVTVSGQHQAWLIPLLETGWIAYISTTDAVCYHDGHRSLTEHKAGPIFEVPIWGDDGALRDERTIRVTDMAFDEDVLLDQDKFLSAVLTHPDFQHKMTGTELRYRLGGIYGRQEQRSGVKPGLLAT
;
A
#
# COMPACT_ATOMS: atom_id res chain seq x y z
N MET A 1 -33.75 23.36 17.22
CA MET A 1 -33.39 21.96 17.01
C MET A 1 -32.33 21.59 18.03
N SER A 2 -32.50 20.53 18.80
CA SER A 2 -31.48 20.05 19.75
C SER A 2 -30.25 19.59 18.99
N HIS A 3 -29.07 20.16 19.26
CA HIS A 3 -27.80 19.75 18.69
C HIS A 3 -27.22 18.51 19.42
N HIS A 4 -27.95 17.94 20.37
CA HIS A 4 -27.54 16.80 21.13
C HIS A 4 -28.17 15.52 20.56
N SER A 5 -27.33 14.52 20.22
CA SER A 5 -27.78 13.16 20.05
C SER A 5 -28.25 12.66 21.42
N ASN A 6 -29.47 12.14 21.53
CA ASN A 6 -29.95 11.48 22.74
C ASN A 6 -29.26 10.12 23.00
N ARG A 7 -28.28 9.74 22.17
CA ARG A 7 -27.57 8.50 22.27
C ARG A 7 -26.51 8.59 23.38
N LYS A 8 -26.65 7.77 24.40
CA LYS A 8 -25.65 7.66 25.47
C LYS A 8 -24.33 7.10 24.92
N VAL A 9 -23.23 7.53 25.53
CA VAL A 9 -21.92 6.88 25.29
C VAL A 9 -21.89 5.62 26.14
N GLU A 10 -21.87 4.47 25.49
CA GLU A 10 -21.79 3.17 26.14
C GLU A 10 -20.39 2.60 25.91
N VAL A 11 -19.88 1.89 26.92
CA VAL A 11 -18.54 1.28 26.90
C VAL A 11 -18.67 -0.18 27.27
N ARG A 12 -18.01 -1.03 26.48
CA ARG A 12 -17.83 -2.45 26.79
C ARG A 12 -16.37 -2.72 27.15
N ARG A 13 -16.11 -3.65 28.03
CA ARG A 13 -14.76 -4.09 28.37
C ARG A 13 -14.20 -4.95 27.24
N VAL A 14 -12.88 -4.87 27.01
CA VAL A 14 -12.20 -5.62 25.94
C VAL A 14 -12.32 -7.15 26.17
N ASP A 15 -12.25 -7.57 27.41
CA ASP A 15 -12.35 -8.98 27.81
C ASP A 15 -13.78 -9.57 27.67
N GLU A 16 -14.77 -8.74 27.37
CA GLU A 16 -16.14 -9.14 27.05
C GLU A 16 -16.37 -9.27 25.54
N CYS A 17 -15.37 -8.92 24.70
CA CYS A 17 -15.47 -9.00 23.24
C CYS A 17 -14.82 -10.30 22.75
N THR A 18 -15.52 -11.02 21.89
CA THR A 18 -15.07 -12.29 21.32
C THR A 18 -14.60 -12.14 19.87
N THR A 19 -14.98 -11.05 19.21
CA THR A 19 -14.63 -10.75 17.82
C THR A 19 -14.03 -9.36 17.67
N MET A 20 -13.30 -9.15 16.57
CA MET A 20 -12.78 -7.83 16.23
C MET A 20 -13.91 -6.83 15.95
N ASP A 21 -15.01 -7.27 15.36
CA ASP A 21 -16.21 -6.47 15.13
C ASP A 21 -16.77 -5.91 16.46
N GLU A 22 -16.98 -6.78 17.45
CA GLU A 22 -17.43 -6.34 18.76
C GLU A 22 -16.47 -5.38 19.44
N LEU A 23 -15.17 -5.64 19.35
CA LEU A 23 -14.12 -4.78 19.90
C LEU A 23 -14.18 -3.38 19.29
N ILE A 24 -14.20 -3.28 17.96
CA ILE A 24 -14.21 -1.98 17.29
C ILE A 24 -15.52 -1.22 17.55
N ARG A 25 -16.65 -1.90 17.54
CA ARG A 25 -17.97 -1.25 17.73
C ARG A 25 -18.21 -0.77 19.15
N HIS A 26 -17.68 -1.44 20.15
CA HIS A 26 -18.07 -1.21 21.53
C HIS A 26 -16.97 -0.68 22.45
N CYS A 27 -15.69 -0.90 22.14
CA CYS A 27 -14.59 -0.46 23.00
C CYS A 27 -13.99 0.90 22.62
N PHE A 28 -14.44 1.50 21.52
CA PHE A 28 -13.95 2.81 21.02
C PHE A 28 -15.07 3.86 21.00
N PRO A 29 -15.56 4.33 22.18
CA PRO A 29 -16.77 5.14 22.25
C PRO A 29 -16.57 6.60 21.84
N ALA A 30 -15.37 7.17 22.01
CA ALA A 30 -15.10 8.59 21.89
C ALA A 30 -13.70 8.89 21.31
N PHE A 31 -13.43 10.17 21.03
CA PHE A 31 -12.17 10.70 20.52
C PHE A 31 -11.67 9.98 19.26
N GLY A 32 -10.37 9.73 19.14
CA GLY A 32 -9.78 9.01 18.00
C GLY A 32 -10.38 7.62 17.78
N GLY A 33 -10.73 6.91 18.84
CA GLY A 33 -11.42 5.64 18.77
C GLY A 33 -12.81 5.73 18.12
N ALA A 34 -13.54 6.81 18.37
CA ALA A 34 -14.84 7.02 17.71
C ALA A 34 -14.70 7.24 16.18
N PHE A 35 -13.61 7.84 15.72
CA PHE A 35 -13.32 7.94 14.28
C PHE A 35 -13.05 6.57 13.68
N LEU A 36 -12.23 5.74 14.34
CA LEU A 36 -11.98 4.36 13.91
C LEU A 36 -13.29 3.57 13.80
N ARG A 37 -14.11 3.59 14.85
CA ARG A 37 -15.42 2.94 14.84
C ARG A 37 -16.32 3.44 13.72
N ARG A 38 -16.34 4.76 13.46
CA ARG A 38 -17.16 5.35 12.39
C ARG A 38 -16.69 4.89 11.01
N ILE A 39 -15.39 4.91 10.76
CA ILE A 39 -14.80 4.43 9.50
C ILE A 39 -15.16 2.96 9.30
N TYR A 40 -14.95 2.13 10.31
CA TYR A 40 -15.30 0.72 10.28
C TYR A 40 -16.77 0.50 9.94
N THR A 41 -17.68 1.21 10.62
CA THR A 41 -19.13 1.09 10.38
C THR A 41 -19.52 1.49 8.96
N ILE A 42 -18.92 2.56 8.42
CA ILE A 42 -19.18 3.02 7.05
C ILE A 42 -18.70 1.97 6.04
N LEU A 43 -17.50 1.43 6.23
CA LEU A 43 -16.95 0.42 5.33
C LEU A 43 -17.76 -0.88 5.38
N ASP A 44 -18.12 -1.34 6.58
CA ASP A 44 -18.96 -2.52 6.76
C ASP A 44 -20.32 -2.38 6.06
N GLN A 45 -20.96 -1.22 6.22
CA GLN A 45 -22.21 -0.91 5.50
C GLN A 45 -22.01 -0.86 3.98
N ALA A 46 -20.94 -0.21 3.51
CA ALA A 46 -20.66 -0.11 2.08
C ALA A 46 -20.46 -1.50 1.45
N VAL A 47 -19.69 -2.36 2.10
CA VAL A 47 -19.47 -3.74 1.67
C VAL A 47 -20.78 -4.53 1.67
N GLY A 48 -21.56 -4.45 2.77
CA GLY A 48 -22.84 -5.14 2.90
C GLY A 48 -23.91 -4.69 1.87
N MET A 49 -23.81 -3.45 1.40
CA MET A 49 -24.69 -2.88 0.36
C MET A 49 -24.16 -3.10 -1.07
N GLY A 50 -22.97 -3.68 -1.23
CA GLY A 50 -22.33 -3.83 -2.54
C GLY A 50 -21.89 -2.50 -3.17
N CYS A 51 -21.64 -1.47 -2.34
CA CYS A 51 -21.17 -0.18 -2.86
C CYS A 51 -19.73 -0.29 -3.35
N PRO A 52 -19.41 0.27 -4.53
CA PRO A 52 -18.04 0.30 -5.01
C PRO A 52 -17.17 1.21 -4.11
N ILE A 53 -16.00 0.73 -3.71
CA ILE A 53 -15.08 1.46 -2.86
C ILE A 53 -13.94 2.01 -3.73
N SER A 54 -13.65 3.29 -3.58
CA SER A 54 -12.46 3.92 -4.15
C SER A 54 -11.40 4.10 -3.06
N VAL A 55 -10.17 3.71 -3.35
CA VAL A 55 -9.05 3.80 -2.41
C VAL A 55 -7.98 4.73 -2.99
N ALA A 56 -7.50 5.68 -2.18
CA ALA A 56 -6.34 6.49 -2.50
C ALA A 56 -5.13 6.00 -1.69
N VAL A 57 -4.03 5.72 -2.37
CA VAL A 57 -2.79 5.22 -1.76
C VAL A 57 -1.57 6.01 -2.24
N ALA A 58 -0.55 6.08 -1.41
CA ALA A 58 0.71 6.77 -1.71
C ALA A 58 1.91 5.81 -1.64
N GLY A 59 3.08 6.27 -2.09
CA GLY A 59 4.32 5.49 -2.24
C GLY A 59 4.66 4.51 -1.11
N PRO A 60 4.49 4.86 0.17
CA PRO A 60 4.83 3.97 1.28
C PRO A 60 4.13 2.61 1.27
N VAL A 61 2.97 2.49 0.64
CA VAL A 61 2.21 1.22 0.62
C VAL A 61 2.95 0.10 -0.09
N THR A 62 3.68 0.41 -1.15
CA THR A 62 4.45 -0.59 -1.91
C THR A 62 5.86 -0.76 -1.37
N VAL A 63 6.56 0.32 -1.02
CA VAL A 63 7.90 0.20 -0.44
C VAL A 63 7.91 -0.58 0.88
N SER A 64 6.90 -0.39 1.72
CA SER A 64 6.76 -1.12 3.00
C SER A 64 6.25 -2.56 2.85
N GLY A 65 5.80 -2.96 1.67
CA GLY A 65 5.16 -4.26 1.47
C GLY A 65 3.71 -4.36 1.95
N GLN A 66 3.12 -3.26 2.43
CA GLN A 66 1.73 -3.25 2.90
C GLN A 66 0.72 -3.64 1.81
N HIS A 67 1.03 -3.38 0.54
CA HIS A 67 0.20 -3.84 -0.58
C HIS A 67 0.00 -5.36 -0.56
N GLN A 68 1.04 -6.14 -0.21
CA GLN A 68 0.95 -7.59 -0.07
C GLN A 68 0.12 -8.01 1.16
N ALA A 69 0.15 -7.21 2.23
CA ALA A 69 -0.50 -7.54 3.48
C ALA A 69 -2.02 -7.33 3.45
N TRP A 70 -2.49 -6.25 2.82
CA TRP A 70 -3.90 -5.90 2.87
C TRP A 70 -4.51 -5.40 1.55
N LEU A 71 -3.75 -4.67 0.71
CA LEU A 71 -4.33 -4.02 -0.47
C LEU A 71 -4.64 -5.03 -1.58
N ILE A 72 -3.70 -5.93 -1.91
CA ILE A 72 -3.94 -7.01 -2.87
C ILE A 72 -5.07 -7.94 -2.39
N PRO A 73 -5.06 -8.45 -1.15
CA PRO A 73 -6.20 -9.21 -0.63
C PRO A 73 -7.54 -8.49 -0.74
N LEU A 74 -7.59 -7.18 -0.52
CA LEU A 74 -8.82 -6.41 -0.71
C LEU A 74 -9.24 -6.28 -2.18
N LEU A 75 -8.28 -6.14 -3.09
CA LEU A 75 -8.57 -6.15 -4.53
C LEU A 75 -9.17 -7.49 -4.97
N GLU A 76 -8.62 -8.58 -4.49
CA GLU A 76 -9.08 -9.94 -4.79
C GLU A 76 -10.52 -10.20 -4.31
N THR A 77 -11.00 -9.48 -3.28
CA THR A 77 -12.42 -9.56 -2.87
C THR A 77 -13.39 -8.91 -3.85
N GLY A 78 -12.91 -8.07 -4.76
CA GLY A 78 -13.73 -7.25 -5.65
C GLY A 78 -14.41 -6.06 -4.97
N TRP A 79 -14.10 -5.75 -3.71
CA TRP A 79 -14.68 -4.60 -3.01
C TRP A 79 -14.15 -3.26 -3.53
N ILE A 80 -12.90 -3.25 -3.98
CA ILE A 80 -12.26 -2.05 -4.52
C ILE A 80 -12.54 -1.96 -6.02
N ALA A 81 -13.25 -0.92 -6.42
CA ALA A 81 -13.57 -0.65 -7.82
C ALA A 81 -12.55 0.30 -8.49
N TYR A 82 -11.85 1.10 -7.70
CA TYR A 82 -10.93 2.10 -8.22
C TYR A 82 -9.80 2.41 -7.23
N ILE A 83 -8.57 2.47 -7.75
CA ILE A 83 -7.40 2.93 -7.00
C ILE A 83 -6.89 4.23 -7.61
N SER A 84 -6.79 5.28 -6.80
CA SER A 84 -6.05 6.50 -7.10
C SER A 84 -4.68 6.42 -6.44
N THR A 85 -3.63 6.65 -7.22
CA THR A 85 -2.27 6.48 -6.70
C THR A 85 -1.30 7.49 -7.28
N THR A 86 -0.15 7.65 -6.61
CA THR A 86 1.01 8.38 -7.12
C THR A 86 1.90 7.44 -7.93
N ASP A 87 2.75 8.01 -8.79
CA ASP A 87 3.72 7.21 -9.57
C ASP A 87 4.73 6.49 -8.66
N ALA A 88 5.00 7.03 -7.47
CA ALA A 88 5.83 6.36 -6.47
C ALA A 88 5.32 4.96 -6.07
N VAL A 89 4.00 4.75 -6.03
CA VAL A 89 3.43 3.42 -5.77
C VAL A 89 3.84 2.43 -6.85
N CYS A 90 3.74 2.84 -8.12
CA CYS A 90 4.12 2.01 -9.25
C CYS A 90 5.63 1.75 -9.30
N TYR A 91 6.41 2.77 -8.97
CA TYR A 91 7.87 2.70 -8.94
C TYR A 91 8.36 1.69 -7.89
N HIS A 92 7.89 1.84 -6.65
CA HIS A 92 8.29 0.96 -5.55
C HIS A 92 7.68 -0.46 -5.64
N ASP A 93 6.61 -0.64 -6.36
CA ASP A 93 6.08 -1.98 -6.65
C ASP A 93 7.06 -2.77 -7.52
N GLY A 94 7.57 -2.12 -8.58
CA GLY A 94 8.50 -2.75 -9.51
C GLY A 94 9.86 -3.10 -8.91
N HIS A 95 10.40 -2.29 -8.01
CA HIS A 95 11.74 -2.56 -7.48
C HIS A 95 11.83 -3.88 -6.70
N ARG A 96 10.74 -4.34 -6.10
CA ARG A 96 10.73 -5.61 -5.38
C ARG A 96 11.08 -6.79 -6.25
N SER A 97 10.62 -6.81 -7.50
CA SER A 97 10.93 -7.88 -8.44
C SER A 97 12.38 -7.85 -8.97
N LEU A 98 13.02 -6.68 -8.92
CA LEU A 98 14.39 -6.49 -9.38
C LEU A 98 15.42 -6.76 -8.28
N THR A 99 15.05 -6.52 -7.04
CA THR A 99 15.98 -6.57 -5.89
C THR A 99 16.19 -7.93 -5.30
N GLU A 100 15.40 -8.91 -5.69
CA GLU A 100 15.39 -10.24 -5.09
C GLU A 100 16.75 -10.94 -5.04
N HIS A 101 17.61 -10.65 -6.00
CA HIS A 101 18.90 -11.33 -6.08
C HIS A 101 20.07 -10.57 -5.46
N LYS A 102 19.93 -9.28 -5.17
CA LYS A 102 21.05 -8.44 -4.77
C LYS A 102 20.79 -7.52 -3.60
N ALA A 103 19.61 -6.97 -3.49
CA ALA A 103 19.39 -5.85 -2.62
C ALA A 103 19.00 -6.24 -1.21
N GLY A 104 18.88 -7.49 -0.94
CA GLY A 104 18.50 -7.86 0.40
C GLY A 104 17.16 -7.30 0.85
N PRO A 105 16.79 -7.55 2.06
CA PRO A 105 15.53 -7.09 2.61
C PRO A 105 15.52 -5.59 2.84
N ILE A 106 14.32 -5.04 2.94
CA ILE A 106 14.09 -3.75 3.57
C ILE A 106 14.32 -3.93 5.07
N PHE A 107 15.14 -3.06 5.65
CA PHE A 107 15.53 -3.12 7.05
C PHE A 107 14.72 -2.14 7.88
N GLU A 108 14.48 -2.48 9.13
CA GLU A 108 14.03 -1.51 10.14
C GLU A 108 15.22 -0.64 10.57
N VAL A 109 15.00 0.67 10.64
CA VAL A 109 15.98 1.63 11.13
C VAL A 109 15.31 2.62 12.10
N PRO A 110 16.07 3.22 13.05
CA PRO A 110 15.50 4.24 13.89
C PRO A 110 14.96 5.43 13.10
N ILE A 111 13.78 5.92 13.46
CA ILE A 111 13.17 7.12 12.85
C ILE A 111 14.11 8.32 12.98
N TRP A 112 14.79 8.42 14.13
CA TRP A 112 15.78 9.43 14.42
C TRP A 112 17.18 8.79 14.32
N GLY A 113 17.84 9.02 13.20
CA GLY A 113 19.17 8.48 12.92
C GLY A 113 20.03 9.50 12.19
N ASP A 114 21.29 9.15 11.98
CA ASP A 114 22.24 9.94 11.19
C ASP A 114 22.07 9.62 9.70
N ASP A 115 21.32 10.46 9.01
CA ASP A 115 21.11 10.33 7.55
C ASP A 115 22.40 10.56 6.76
N GLY A 116 23.38 11.27 7.34
CA GLY A 116 24.69 11.44 6.72
C GLY A 116 25.45 10.12 6.67
N ALA A 117 25.48 9.40 7.77
CA ALA A 117 26.11 8.09 7.86
C ALA A 117 25.43 7.08 6.91
N LEU A 118 24.10 7.03 6.91
CA LEU A 118 23.34 6.16 5.98
C LEU A 118 23.66 6.45 4.52
N ARG A 119 23.73 7.74 4.16
CA ARG A 119 24.10 8.14 2.80
C ARG A 119 25.52 7.70 2.44
N ASP A 120 26.48 7.84 3.35
CA ASP A 120 27.86 7.44 3.11
C ASP A 120 27.97 5.91 2.93
N GLU A 121 27.06 5.16 3.55
CA GLU A 121 26.88 3.71 3.37
C GLU A 121 26.01 3.36 2.14
N ARG A 122 25.59 4.35 1.33
CA ARG A 122 24.69 4.17 0.19
C ARG A 122 23.35 3.52 0.57
N THR A 123 22.87 3.86 1.74
CA THR A 123 21.59 3.38 2.28
C THR A 123 20.54 4.49 2.21
N ILE A 124 19.39 4.18 1.63
CA ILE A 124 18.25 5.08 1.54
C ILE A 124 17.30 4.77 2.68
N ARG A 125 16.98 5.79 3.47
CA ARG A 125 15.99 5.70 4.54
C ARG A 125 14.66 6.31 4.11
N VAL A 126 13.58 5.59 4.40
CA VAL A 126 12.20 6.05 4.27
C VAL A 126 11.53 5.90 5.63
N THR A 127 11.57 6.92 6.45
CA THR A 127 11.05 6.99 7.82
C THR A 127 11.74 5.98 8.76
N ASP A 128 11.16 4.83 8.97
CA ASP A 128 11.62 3.74 9.85
C ASP A 128 12.11 2.50 9.07
N MET A 129 12.26 2.66 7.77
CA MET A 129 12.76 1.61 6.85
C MET A 129 13.98 2.11 6.08
N ALA A 130 14.85 1.20 5.73
CA ALA A 130 15.99 1.47 4.86
C ALA A 130 16.24 0.32 3.88
N PHE A 131 16.88 0.63 2.78
CA PHE A 131 17.29 -0.29 1.74
C PHE A 131 18.50 0.27 0.98
N ASP A 132 19.21 -0.59 0.27
CA ASP A 132 20.38 -0.22 -0.53
C ASP A 132 19.98 0.73 -1.68
N GLU A 133 20.79 1.75 -1.96
CA GLU A 133 20.61 2.69 -3.06
C GLU A 133 20.56 1.99 -4.42
N ASP A 134 21.31 0.90 -4.60
CA ASP A 134 21.34 0.13 -5.84
C ASP A 134 19.96 -0.41 -6.23
N VAL A 135 19.05 -0.57 -5.27
CA VAL A 135 17.65 -0.94 -5.52
C VAL A 135 16.97 0.08 -6.45
N LEU A 136 17.13 1.37 -6.17
CA LEU A 136 16.54 2.42 -6.99
C LEU A 136 17.29 2.58 -8.32
N LEU A 137 18.61 2.48 -8.31
CA LEU A 137 19.42 2.57 -9.52
C LEU A 137 19.09 1.46 -10.54
N ASP A 138 18.85 0.24 -10.05
CA ASP A 138 18.45 -0.86 -10.92
C ASP A 138 17.01 -0.70 -11.42
N GLN A 139 16.11 -0.16 -10.60
CA GLN A 139 14.75 0.19 -11.02
C GLN A 139 14.77 1.28 -12.09
N ASP A 140 15.60 2.32 -11.95
CA ASP A 140 15.72 3.37 -12.93
C ASP A 140 16.23 2.86 -14.27
N LYS A 141 17.27 2.01 -14.27
CA LYS A 141 17.79 1.36 -15.48
C LYS A 141 16.71 0.50 -16.15
N PHE A 142 16.00 -0.30 -15.37
CA PHE A 142 14.95 -1.16 -15.89
C PHE A 142 13.82 -0.35 -16.52
N LEU A 143 13.28 0.63 -15.80
CA LEU A 143 12.21 1.49 -16.32
C LEU A 143 12.64 2.28 -17.56
N SER A 144 13.86 2.82 -17.56
CA SER A 144 14.40 3.51 -18.73
C SER A 144 14.44 2.60 -19.96
N ALA A 145 14.91 1.37 -19.79
CA ALA A 145 14.94 0.39 -20.87
C ALA A 145 13.52 0.01 -21.35
N VAL A 146 12.58 -0.18 -20.44
CA VAL A 146 11.18 -0.53 -20.75
C VAL A 146 10.49 0.64 -21.48
N LEU A 147 10.60 1.84 -20.93
CA LEU A 147 9.88 2.99 -21.45
C LEU A 147 10.42 3.47 -22.80
N THR A 148 11.66 3.19 -23.14
CA THR A 148 12.21 3.46 -24.47
C THR A 148 11.79 2.47 -25.54
N HIS A 149 11.17 1.36 -25.18
CA HIS A 149 10.66 0.39 -26.13
C HIS A 149 9.54 1.00 -27.01
N PRO A 150 9.48 0.70 -28.33
CA PRO A 150 8.47 1.26 -29.24
C PRO A 150 7.02 1.14 -28.74
N ASP A 151 6.69 0.08 -28.02
CA ASP A 151 5.35 -0.16 -27.46
C ASP A 151 4.92 0.92 -26.43
N PHE A 152 5.86 1.72 -25.94
CA PHE A 152 5.60 2.82 -25.02
C PHE A 152 5.75 4.20 -25.66
N GLN A 153 6.18 4.28 -26.92
CA GLN A 153 6.51 5.53 -27.62
C GLN A 153 5.30 6.10 -28.40
N HIS A 154 4.10 6.10 -27.77
CA HIS A 154 2.90 6.71 -28.33
C HIS A 154 2.05 7.36 -27.22
N LYS A 155 1.05 8.14 -27.63
CA LYS A 155 0.10 8.71 -26.65
C LYS A 155 -0.70 7.61 -26.00
N MET A 156 -0.69 7.56 -24.67
CA MET A 156 -1.48 6.63 -23.88
C MET A 156 -1.99 7.28 -22.61
N THR A 157 -3.01 6.73 -22.01
CA THR A 157 -3.50 7.13 -20.69
C THR A 157 -2.60 6.59 -19.59
N GLY A 158 -2.63 7.22 -18.40
CA GLY A 158 -1.92 6.68 -17.24
C GLY A 158 -2.39 5.28 -16.84
N THR A 159 -3.66 4.96 -17.06
CA THR A 159 -4.20 3.60 -16.85
C THR A 159 -3.60 2.60 -17.81
N GLU A 160 -3.52 2.94 -19.09
CA GLU A 160 -2.90 2.07 -20.10
C GLU A 160 -1.41 1.85 -19.81
N LEU A 161 -0.68 2.91 -19.43
CA LEU A 161 0.72 2.79 -19.04
C LEU A 161 0.91 1.81 -17.87
N ARG A 162 0.11 1.95 -16.81
CA ARG A 162 0.19 1.07 -15.65
C ARG A 162 -0.16 -0.37 -15.99
N TYR A 163 -1.19 -0.59 -16.78
CA TYR A 163 -1.56 -1.91 -17.26
C TYR A 163 -0.41 -2.59 -18.02
N ARG A 164 0.23 -1.88 -18.93
CA ARG A 164 1.38 -2.39 -19.70
C ARG A 164 2.59 -2.69 -18.79
N LEU A 165 2.90 -1.78 -17.87
CA LEU A 165 3.95 -1.98 -16.87
C LEU A 165 3.66 -3.18 -15.97
N GLY A 166 2.41 -3.35 -15.54
CA GLY A 166 1.98 -4.51 -14.75
C GLY A 166 2.25 -5.83 -15.45
N GLY A 167 1.96 -5.91 -16.76
CA GLY A 167 2.31 -7.09 -17.55
C GLY A 167 3.81 -7.38 -17.65
N ILE A 168 4.64 -6.33 -17.62
CA ILE A 168 6.11 -6.49 -17.62
C ILE A 168 6.60 -6.93 -16.24
N TYR A 169 6.14 -6.24 -15.19
CA TYR A 169 6.48 -6.61 -13.81
C TYR A 169 6.07 -8.04 -13.48
N GLY A 170 4.85 -8.44 -13.84
CA GLY A 170 4.38 -9.81 -13.61
C GLY A 170 5.26 -10.88 -14.27
N ARG A 171 5.77 -10.62 -15.48
CA ARG A 171 6.74 -11.52 -16.11
C ARG A 171 8.09 -11.54 -15.39
N GLN A 172 8.53 -10.40 -14.87
CA GLN A 172 9.77 -10.32 -14.10
C GLN A 172 9.61 -11.04 -12.76
N GLU A 173 8.52 -10.82 -12.06
CA GLU A 173 8.18 -11.46 -10.80
C GLU A 173 8.12 -12.99 -10.94
N GLN A 174 7.49 -13.49 -12.00
CA GLN A 174 7.47 -14.93 -12.29
C GLN A 174 8.89 -15.48 -12.50
N ARG A 175 9.75 -14.76 -13.23
CA ARG A 175 11.14 -15.18 -13.45
C ARG A 175 11.97 -15.18 -12.17
N SER A 176 11.71 -14.22 -11.30
CA SER A 176 12.39 -14.07 -10.02
C SER A 176 11.80 -14.96 -8.92
N GLY A 177 10.63 -15.54 -9.11
CA GLY A 177 9.96 -16.38 -8.12
C GLY A 177 9.34 -15.59 -6.95
N VAL A 178 9.14 -14.28 -7.10
CA VAL A 178 8.48 -13.43 -6.09
C VAL A 178 6.97 -13.42 -6.25
N LYS A 179 6.29 -13.03 -5.19
CA LYS A 179 4.84 -12.84 -5.22
C LYS A 179 4.47 -11.69 -6.17
N PRO A 180 3.32 -11.77 -6.87
CA PRO A 180 2.84 -10.68 -7.70
C PRO A 180 2.74 -9.37 -6.93
N GLY A 181 3.18 -8.29 -7.57
CA GLY A 181 3.03 -6.93 -7.06
C GLY A 181 1.63 -6.37 -7.34
N LEU A 182 1.42 -5.12 -6.94
CA LEU A 182 0.15 -4.43 -7.10
C LEU A 182 -0.21 -4.21 -8.58
N LEU A 183 0.78 -3.87 -9.41
CA LEU A 183 0.55 -3.62 -10.83
C LEU A 183 0.33 -4.89 -11.64
N ALA A 184 0.82 -6.03 -11.15
CA ALA A 184 0.66 -7.32 -11.82
C ALA A 184 -0.63 -8.05 -11.45
N THR A 185 -1.28 -7.63 -10.34
CA THR A 185 -2.57 -8.14 -9.87
C THR A 185 -3.73 -7.46 -10.60
#